data_672db443d9b4091cce8e5cf7bf854e1f
#
_entry.id   672db443d9b4091cce8e5cf7bf854e1f
#
_cell.length_a   1.000
_cell.length_b   1.000
_cell.length_c   1.000
_cell.angle_alpha   90.00
_cell.angle_beta   90.00
_cell.angle_gamma   90.00
#
_symmetry.space_group_name_H-M   'P 1'
#
loop_
_entity.id
_entity.type
_entity.pdbx_description
1 polymer ?
#
loop_
_entity_poly.entity_id
_entity_poly.type
_entity_poly.pdbx_seq_one_letter_code
_entity_poly.pdbx_strand_id
1 'polypeptide(L)'
;MKKVLFSFLIITSAILAQAQTKSVTLDLLGSSGIAGVSFDSRFKGNHGFGYNVGLSYAYGTGTLSSYSVNGIGIPLEINYLLGQRNSHLVLGLGMTNGIYKYSANSFIIGYGDDATEIKPEETSGTAWGYNFFGDIGYRFQKEKGFTFGAGIKPTFTFDNGKINGRWLMPYLGFGISF
;
A
#
# COMPACT_ATOMS: atom_id res chain seq x y z
N MET A 1 -28.58 -24.84 -14.29
CA MET A 1 -27.47 -25.17 -13.38
C MET A 1 -26.58 -23.96 -13.05
N LYS A 2 -26.06 -23.19 -14.03
CA LYS A 2 -25.17 -22.00 -13.76
C LYS A 2 -25.81 -20.94 -12.87
N LYS A 3 -27.11 -20.65 -13.06
CA LYS A 3 -27.84 -19.65 -12.26
C LYS A 3 -28.03 -20.08 -10.79
N VAL A 4 -28.25 -21.37 -10.54
CA VAL A 4 -28.39 -21.93 -9.19
C VAL A 4 -27.05 -21.91 -8.45
N LEU A 5 -25.97 -22.23 -9.14
CA LEU A 5 -24.61 -22.18 -8.59
C LEU A 5 -24.23 -20.74 -8.21
N PHE A 6 -24.58 -19.77 -9.05
CA PHE A 6 -24.30 -18.34 -8.79
C PHE A 6 -25.13 -17.81 -7.62
N SER A 7 -26.43 -18.21 -7.52
CA SER A 7 -27.27 -17.86 -6.38
C SER A 7 -26.79 -18.49 -5.08
N PHE A 8 -26.30 -19.73 -5.12
CA PHE A 8 -25.73 -20.41 -3.96
C PHE A 8 -24.44 -19.72 -3.49
N LEU A 9 -23.59 -19.27 -4.44
CA LEU A 9 -22.36 -18.54 -4.13
C LEU A 9 -22.65 -17.18 -3.45
N ILE A 10 -23.70 -16.47 -3.89
CA ILE A 10 -24.12 -15.19 -3.28
C ILE A 10 -24.68 -15.43 -1.88
N ILE A 11 -25.51 -16.45 -1.67
CA ILE A 11 -26.10 -16.74 -0.37
C ILE A 11 -25.02 -17.18 0.64
N THR A 12 -24.05 -18.01 0.23
CA THR A 12 -22.94 -18.43 1.09
C THR A 12 -22.03 -17.25 1.45
N SER A 13 -21.79 -16.32 0.53
CA SER A 13 -21.01 -15.11 0.81
C SER A 13 -21.72 -14.17 1.79
N ALA A 14 -23.06 -14.06 1.72
CA ALA A 14 -23.84 -13.23 2.63
C ALA A 14 -23.87 -13.81 4.09
N ILE A 15 -23.92 -15.12 4.25
CA ILE A 15 -23.90 -15.78 5.57
C ILE A 15 -22.52 -15.62 6.22
N LEU A 16 -21.45 -15.70 5.46
CA LEU A 16 -20.07 -15.50 5.97
C LEU A 16 -19.82 -14.05 6.37
N ALA A 17 -20.54 -13.09 5.81
CA ALA A 17 -20.37 -11.66 6.10
C ALA A 17 -20.79 -11.23 7.52
N GLN A 18 -21.63 -12.01 8.21
CA GLN A 18 -22.16 -11.62 9.53
C GLN A 18 -21.18 -11.88 10.69
N ALA A 19 -20.19 -12.73 10.50
CA ALA A 19 -19.22 -13.08 11.55
C ALA A 19 -17.83 -12.43 11.35
N GLN A 20 -17.73 -11.49 10.40
CA GLN A 20 -16.46 -10.87 9.96
C GLN A 20 -16.28 -9.52 10.64
N THR A 21 -15.18 -9.34 11.36
CA THR A 21 -14.76 -8.02 11.79
C THR A 21 -14.23 -7.24 10.57
N LYS A 22 -14.77 -6.06 10.38
CA LYS A 22 -14.35 -5.10 9.36
C LYS A 22 -13.77 -3.88 10.05
N SER A 23 -12.83 -3.22 9.41
CA SER A 23 -12.30 -1.95 9.90
C SER A 23 -12.01 -0.97 8.77
N VAL A 24 -12.12 0.29 9.10
CA VAL A 24 -11.65 1.39 8.26
C VAL A 24 -10.56 2.11 9.03
N THR A 25 -9.41 2.29 8.39
CA THR A 25 -8.24 2.94 8.98
C THR A 25 -7.76 4.11 8.13
N LEU A 26 -7.28 5.12 8.81
CA LEU A 26 -6.39 6.14 8.25
C LEU A 26 -4.97 5.64 8.42
N ASP A 27 -4.27 5.44 7.33
CA ASP A 27 -2.91 4.91 7.31
C ASP A 27 -1.93 6.02 6.97
N LEU A 28 -0.83 6.06 7.72
CA LEU A 28 0.26 6.99 7.51
C LEU A 28 1.50 6.19 7.14
N LEU A 29 2.19 6.61 6.10
CA LEU A 29 3.41 5.99 5.57
C LEU A 29 3.16 4.55 5.04
N GLY A 30 4.19 3.74 4.96
CA GLY A 30 4.11 2.37 4.47
C GLY A 30 3.66 2.29 3.00
N SER A 31 2.79 1.34 2.71
CA SER A 31 2.20 1.15 1.35
C SER A 31 1.26 2.28 0.94
N SER A 32 0.84 3.11 1.88
CA SER A 32 -0.02 4.28 1.64
C SER A 32 0.75 5.54 1.22
N GLY A 33 2.08 5.46 1.08
CA GLY A 33 2.91 6.61 0.79
C GLY A 33 2.93 7.58 1.97
N ILE A 34 2.37 8.79 1.85
CA ILE A 34 2.27 9.72 2.97
C ILE A 34 1.04 9.43 3.81
N ALA A 35 -0.10 9.26 3.17
CA ALA A 35 -1.36 8.99 3.85
C ALA A 35 -2.32 8.19 2.94
N GLY A 36 -3.21 7.45 3.55
CA GLY A 36 -4.24 6.71 2.85
C GLY A 36 -5.41 6.35 3.76
N VAL A 37 -6.45 5.85 3.15
CA VAL A 37 -7.58 5.25 3.84
C VAL A 37 -7.70 3.82 3.36
N SER A 38 -7.84 2.87 4.29
CA SER A 38 -7.98 1.48 3.95
C SER A 38 -9.17 0.82 4.63
N PHE A 39 -9.70 -0.17 3.95
CA PHE A 39 -10.73 -1.07 4.43
C PHE A 39 -10.13 -2.45 4.59
N ASP A 40 -10.23 -2.99 5.78
CA ASP A 40 -9.80 -4.34 6.12
C ASP A 40 -11.01 -5.20 6.47
N SER A 41 -11.01 -6.45 6.04
CA SER A 41 -12.04 -7.42 6.36
C SER A 41 -11.43 -8.77 6.69
N ARG A 42 -11.86 -9.35 7.80
CA ARG A 42 -11.48 -10.70 8.20
C ARG A 42 -12.39 -11.73 7.56
N PHE A 43 -11.86 -12.90 7.22
CA PHE A 43 -12.70 -13.99 6.73
C PHE A 43 -13.48 -14.68 7.85
N LYS A 44 -12.96 -14.60 9.09
CA LYS A 44 -13.61 -15.21 10.25
C LYS A 44 -13.21 -14.48 11.54
N GLY A 45 -14.20 -13.97 12.28
CA GLY A 45 -13.97 -13.29 13.56
C GLY A 45 -13.05 -12.06 13.43
N ASN A 46 -12.22 -11.82 14.44
CA ASN A 46 -11.28 -10.70 14.47
C ASN A 46 -9.80 -11.09 14.31
N HIS A 47 -9.51 -12.32 13.92
CA HIS A 47 -8.15 -12.86 13.71
C HIS A 47 -8.10 -13.75 12.47
N GLY A 48 -6.90 -14.28 12.15
CA GLY A 48 -6.71 -15.15 11.00
C GLY A 48 -6.60 -14.40 9.68
N PHE A 49 -6.94 -15.06 8.59
CA PHE A 49 -6.85 -14.48 7.25
C PHE A 49 -7.84 -13.35 7.01
N GLY A 50 -7.39 -12.37 6.26
CA GLY A 50 -8.19 -11.28 5.79
C GLY A 50 -7.55 -10.57 4.61
N TYR A 51 -8.22 -9.54 4.13
CA TYR A 51 -7.71 -8.68 3.07
C TYR A 51 -7.86 -7.21 3.46
N ASN A 52 -6.98 -6.40 2.90
CA ASN A 52 -7.01 -4.95 3.03
C ASN A 52 -6.98 -4.35 1.62
N VAL A 53 -7.83 -3.35 1.41
CA VAL A 53 -7.86 -2.55 0.19
C VAL A 53 -7.92 -1.08 0.56
N GLY A 54 -7.10 -0.26 -0.09
CA GLY A 54 -7.01 1.15 0.28
C GLY A 54 -6.96 2.09 -0.90
N LEU A 55 -7.02 3.37 -0.58
CA LEU A 55 -6.69 4.47 -1.46
C LEU A 55 -5.58 5.27 -0.78
N SER A 56 -4.50 5.53 -1.49
CA SER A 56 -3.29 6.13 -0.95
C SER A 56 -2.83 7.32 -1.77
N TYR A 57 -2.18 8.26 -1.11
CA TYR A 57 -1.49 9.38 -1.72
C TYR A 57 0.00 9.32 -1.42
N ALA A 58 0.80 9.23 -2.47
CA ALA A 58 2.25 9.23 -2.37
C ALA A 58 2.81 10.59 -2.80
N TYR A 59 3.79 11.07 -2.06
CA TYR A 59 4.58 12.23 -2.39
C TYR A 59 6.02 11.99 -1.95
N GLY A 60 6.96 12.30 -2.80
CA GLY A 60 8.38 12.18 -2.51
C GLY A 60 9.18 13.20 -3.28
N THR A 61 10.22 13.75 -2.64
CA THR A 61 11.20 14.64 -3.26
C THR A 61 12.60 14.13 -2.97
N GLY A 62 13.46 14.15 -3.99
CA GLY A 62 14.88 13.86 -3.83
C GLY A 62 15.65 15.17 -3.58
N THR A 63 16.42 15.21 -2.50
CA THR A 63 17.22 16.40 -2.11
C THR A 63 18.49 16.60 -2.92
N LEU A 64 18.99 15.56 -3.57
CA LEU A 64 20.26 15.59 -4.36
C LEU A 64 20.07 15.64 -5.87
N SER A 65 18.90 15.30 -6.36
CA SER A 65 18.44 15.49 -7.71
C SER A 65 17.07 16.14 -7.58
N SER A 66 16.83 17.22 -8.32
CA SER A 66 15.52 17.91 -8.32
C SER A 66 14.44 16.99 -8.89
N TYR A 67 14.19 15.89 -8.17
CA TYR A 67 13.22 14.85 -8.52
C TYR A 67 12.05 14.92 -7.56
N SER A 68 10.86 15.01 -8.10
CA SER A 68 9.61 14.92 -7.35
C SER A 68 8.68 13.89 -7.97
N VAL A 69 8.00 13.17 -7.10
CA VAL A 69 6.94 12.22 -7.46
C VAL A 69 5.73 12.50 -6.60
N ASN A 70 4.56 12.55 -7.22
CA ASN A 70 3.30 12.54 -6.50
C ASN A 70 2.26 11.71 -7.26
N GLY A 71 1.34 11.10 -6.54
CA GLY A 71 0.33 10.27 -7.19
C GLY A 71 -0.64 9.60 -6.25
N ILE A 72 -1.58 8.91 -6.86
CA ILE A 72 -2.61 8.16 -6.16
C ILE A 72 -2.36 6.67 -6.44
N GLY A 73 -2.44 5.86 -5.38
CA GLY A 73 -2.26 4.42 -5.45
C GLY A 73 -3.42 3.67 -4.80
N ILE A 74 -3.55 2.41 -5.17
CA ILE A 74 -4.50 1.45 -4.61
C ILE A 74 -3.67 0.30 -4.02
N PRO A 75 -3.37 0.32 -2.72
CA PRO A 75 -2.78 -0.82 -2.02
C PRO A 75 -3.81 -1.94 -1.86
N LEU A 76 -3.37 -3.15 -2.17
CA LEU A 76 -4.10 -4.40 -2.02
C LEU A 76 -3.23 -5.36 -1.21
N GLU A 77 -3.77 -5.97 -0.17
CA GLU A 77 -3.01 -6.83 0.73
C GLU A 77 -3.86 -8.02 1.18
N ILE A 78 -3.23 -9.19 1.23
CA ILE A 78 -3.72 -10.35 1.96
C ILE A 78 -2.88 -10.46 3.22
N ASN A 79 -3.52 -10.54 4.39
CA ASN A 79 -2.82 -10.60 5.64
C ASN A 79 -3.39 -11.64 6.58
N TYR A 80 -2.58 -12.00 7.56
CA TYR A 80 -2.93 -12.93 8.62
C TYR A 80 -2.67 -12.27 9.98
N LEU A 81 -3.70 -12.25 10.84
CA LEU A 81 -3.59 -11.77 12.21
C LEU A 81 -3.36 -12.94 13.15
N LEU A 82 -2.16 -13.02 13.71
CA LEU A 82 -1.76 -13.97 14.74
C LEU A 82 -1.99 -13.34 16.10
N GLY A 83 -2.67 -14.02 16.98
CA GLY A 83 -2.91 -13.56 18.35
C GLY A 83 -4.30 -13.88 18.84
N GLN A 84 -4.56 -13.46 20.08
CA GLN A 84 -5.82 -13.68 20.74
C GLN A 84 -6.38 -12.36 21.28
N ARG A 85 -7.71 -12.31 21.46
CA ARG A 85 -8.43 -11.12 21.92
C ARG A 85 -8.24 -9.95 20.95
N ASN A 86 -7.65 -8.87 21.43
CA ASN A 86 -7.55 -7.61 20.69
C ASN A 86 -6.12 -7.28 20.18
N SER A 87 -5.14 -8.13 20.51
CA SER A 87 -3.73 -7.90 20.18
C SER A 87 -3.24 -8.93 19.18
N HIS A 88 -2.73 -8.48 18.04
CA HIS A 88 -2.36 -9.34 16.93
C HIS A 88 -0.99 -8.95 16.37
N LEU A 89 -0.21 -9.96 16.01
CA LEU A 89 0.90 -9.80 15.08
C LEU A 89 0.30 -9.85 13.66
N VAL A 90 0.67 -8.90 12.82
CA VAL A 90 0.28 -8.84 11.41
C VAL A 90 1.37 -9.44 10.56
N LEU A 91 1.01 -10.37 9.69
CA LEU A 91 1.87 -10.85 8.61
C LEU A 91 1.08 -10.73 7.31
N GLY A 92 1.63 -10.01 6.34
CA GLY A 92 0.93 -9.74 5.08
C GLY A 92 1.83 -9.70 3.87
N LEU A 93 1.20 -9.85 2.72
CA LEU A 93 1.79 -9.63 1.40
C LEU A 93 0.81 -8.83 0.56
N GLY A 94 1.31 -7.85 -0.14
CA GLY A 94 0.48 -6.98 -0.95
C GLY A 94 1.20 -6.35 -2.12
N MET A 95 0.42 -5.58 -2.87
CA MET A 95 0.90 -4.76 -3.97
C MET A 95 0.17 -3.42 -3.97
N THR A 96 0.88 -2.38 -4.35
CA THR A 96 0.29 -1.08 -4.62
C THR A 96 0.38 -0.80 -6.12
N ASN A 97 -0.75 -0.42 -6.72
CA ASN A 97 -0.83 0.03 -8.11
C ASN A 97 -1.26 1.48 -8.09
N GLY A 98 -0.70 2.31 -8.96
CA GLY A 98 -1.04 3.73 -8.97
C GLY A 98 -0.63 4.46 -10.21
N ILE A 99 -1.10 5.70 -10.29
CA ILE A 99 -0.72 6.67 -11.31
C ILE A 99 0.08 7.76 -10.63
N TYR A 100 1.29 7.99 -11.11
CA TYR A 100 2.25 8.91 -10.52
C TYR A 100 2.72 9.91 -11.55
N LYS A 101 2.70 11.18 -11.15
CA LYS A 101 3.38 12.27 -11.87
C LYS A 101 4.79 12.35 -11.35
N TYR A 102 5.74 12.47 -12.23
CA TYR A 102 7.14 12.69 -11.88
C TYR A 102 7.68 13.93 -12.60
N SER A 103 8.59 14.62 -11.94
CA SER A 103 9.38 15.70 -12.51
C SER A 103 10.81 15.52 -12.06
N ALA A 104 11.73 15.60 -13.00
CA ALA A 104 13.16 15.49 -12.76
C ALA A 104 13.89 16.60 -13.53
N ASN A 105 14.72 17.36 -12.83
CA ASN A 105 15.61 18.33 -13.43
C ASN A 105 17.00 17.72 -13.51
N SER A 106 17.48 17.51 -14.71
CA SER A 106 18.86 17.09 -15.01
C SER A 106 19.64 18.25 -15.61
N PHE A 107 20.95 18.26 -15.36
CA PHE A 107 21.87 19.23 -15.98
C PHE A 107 22.65 18.47 -17.04
N ILE A 108 22.55 18.92 -18.29
CA ILE A 108 23.41 18.43 -19.37
C ILE A 108 24.62 19.35 -19.45
N ILE A 109 25.81 18.76 -19.29
CA ILE A 109 27.07 19.44 -19.48
C ILE A 109 27.46 19.18 -20.94
N GLY A 110 27.22 20.16 -21.82
CA GLY A 110 27.69 20.11 -23.19
C GLY A 110 29.14 20.62 -23.26
N TYR A 111 30.03 19.85 -23.89
CA TYR A 111 31.38 20.31 -24.26
C TYR A 111 31.31 20.87 -25.69
N GLY A 112 31.25 22.20 -25.80
CA GLY A 112 31.40 22.89 -27.07
C GLY A 112 32.72 23.61 -27.11
N ASP A 113 33.18 24.01 -28.33
CA ASP A 113 34.51 24.57 -28.55
C ASP A 113 34.84 25.87 -27.81
N ASP A 114 33.86 26.55 -27.20
CA ASP A 114 34.11 27.87 -26.57
C ASP A 114 33.44 28.10 -25.19
N ALA A 115 32.59 27.23 -24.71
CA ALA A 115 32.03 27.34 -23.36
C ALA A 115 31.36 26.04 -22.89
N THR A 116 31.49 25.75 -21.60
CA THR A 116 30.69 24.74 -20.94
C THR A 116 29.27 25.31 -20.74
N GLU A 117 28.36 24.99 -21.64
CA GLU A 117 26.96 25.40 -21.50
C GLU A 117 26.22 24.38 -20.66
N ILE A 118 25.80 24.78 -19.45
CA ILE A 118 24.97 23.98 -18.57
C ILE A 118 23.52 24.30 -18.92
N LYS A 119 22.85 23.41 -19.60
CA LYS A 119 21.40 23.52 -19.84
C LYS A 119 20.63 22.68 -18.88
N PRO A 120 19.70 23.27 -18.09
CA PRO A 120 18.74 22.48 -17.34
C PRO A 120 17.78 21.80 -18.31
N GLU A 121 17.65 20.49 -18.19
CA GLU A 121 16.63 19.73 -18.89
C GLU A 121 15.59 19.27 -17.87
N GLU A 122 14.37 19.76 -18.03
CA GLU A 122 13.23 19.36 -17.21
C GLU A 122 12.48 18.27 -17.93
N THR A 123 12.47 17.08 -17.31
CA THR A 123 11.68 15.94 -17.78
C THR A 123 10.54 15.73 -16.82
N SER A 124 9.31 15.81 -17.32
CA SER A 124 8.12 15.54 -16.52
C SER A 124 7.17 14.61 -17.26
N GLY A 125 6.42 13.83 -16.52
CA GLY A 125 5.49 12.90 -17.12
C GLY A 125 4.54 12.27 -16.10
N THR A 126 3.64 11.46 -16.65
CA THR A 126 2.74 10.64 -15.84
C THR A 126 2.96 9.19 -16.22
N ALA A 127 3.16 8.34 -15.26
CA ALA A 127 3.38 6.91 -15.46
C ALA A 127 2.52 6.09 -14.51
N TRP A 128 2.10 4.93 -14.99
CA TRP A 128 1.58 3.89 -14.12
C TRP A 128 2.75 3.19 -13.42
N GLY A 129 2.59 2.97 -12.12
CA GLY A 129 3.60 2.31 -11.30
C GLY A 129 3.01 1.26 -10.39
N TYR A 130 3.81 0.28 -10.05
CA TYR A 130 3.45 -0.75 -9.08
C TYR A 130 4.65 -1.14 -8.23
N ASN A 131 4.37 -1.60 -7.03
CA ASN A 131 5.36 -2.23 -6.15
C ASN A 131 4.69 -3.31 -5.31
N PHE A 132 5.47 -4.31 -4.94
CA PHE A 132 5.06 -5.32 -3.96
C PHE A 132 5.58 -4.93 -2.58
N PHE A 133 4.90 -5.41 -1.55
CA PHE A 133 5.35 -5.23 -0.17
C PHE A 133 4.98 -6.42 0.70
N GLY A 134 5.81 -6.66 1.71
CA GLY A 134 5.45 -7.46 2.87
C GLY A 134 4.82 -6.58 3.94
N ASP A 135 4.15 -7.15 4.91
CA ASP A 135 3.71 -6.47 6.12
C ASP A 135 4.10 -7.30 7.34
N ILE A 136 4.82 -6.66 8.25
CA ILE A 136 5.16 -7.22 9.56
C ILE A 136 4.87 -6.14 10.59
N GLY A 137 3.86 -6.38 11.43
CA GLY A 137 3.43 -5.34 12.35
C GLY A 137 2.63 -5.84 13.53
N TYR A 138 2.27 -4.92 14.37
CA TYR A 138 1.35 -5.11 15.47
C TYR A 138 0.02 -4.43 15.16
N ARG A 139 -1.09 -5.10 15.47
CA ARG A 139 -2.44 -4.53 15.40
C ARG A 139 -3.19 -4.76 16.69
N PHE A 140 -3.67 -3.67 17.25
CA PHE A 140 -4.72 -3.70 18.26
C PHE A 140 -6.06 -3.49 17.57
N GLN A 141 -6.97 -4.44 17.69
CA GLN A 141 -8.28 -4.40 17.03
C GLN A 141 -9.35 -4.96 17.95
N LYS A 142 -10.30 -4.11 18.34
CA LYS A 142 -11.53 -4.56 18.99
C LYS A 142 -12.50 -5.09 17.94
N GLU A 143 -13.38 -6.00 18.30
CA GLU A 143 -14.46 -6.44 17.40
C GLU A 143 -15.34 -5.27 16.96
N LYS A 144 -15.58 -4.34 17.89
CA LYS A 144 -16.26 -3.06 17.62
C LYS A 144 -15.52 -1.94 18.35
N GLY A 145 -15.22 -0.87 17.63
CA GLY A 145 -14.59 0.33 18.17
C GLY A 145 -13.17 0.56 17.65
N PHE A 146 -12.29 1.02 18.51
CA PHE A 146 -10.96 1.48 18.13
C PHE A 146 -10.07 0.36 17.58
N THR A 147 -9.37 0.66 16.48
CA THR A 147 -8.27 -0.15 15.94
C THR A 147 -7.03 0.72 15.74
N PHE A 148 -5.87 0.14 15.98
CA PHE A 148 -4.57 0.75 15.80
C PHE A 148 -3.60 -0.27 15.22
N GLY A 149 -2.75 0.16 14.30
CA GLY A 149 -1.70 -0.67 13.70
C GLY A 149 -0.38 0.08 13.63
N ALA A 150 0.72 -0.64 13.81
CA ALA A 150 2.07 -0.12 13.61
C ALA A 150 2.99 -1.24 13.15
N GLY A 151 3.91 -0.96 12.24
CA GLY A 151 4.84 -1.97 11.74
C GLY A 151 5.76 -1.44 10.67
N ILE A 152 6.31 -2.38 9.91
CA ILE A 152 7.17 -2.11 8.76
C ILE A 152 6.66 -2.84 7.53
N LYS A 153 6.75 -2.18 6.39
CA LYS A 153 6.42 -2.75 5.08
C LYS A 153 7.68 -2.76 4.20
N PRO A 154 8.43 -3.89 4.16
CA PRO A 154 9.50 -4.06 3.18
C PRO A 154 8.91 -4.04 1.78
N THR A 155 9.42 -3.15 0.92
CA THR A 155 8.96 -3.00 -0.46
C THR A 155 9.96 -3.58 -1.44
N PHE A 156 9.48 -4.17 -2.52
CA PHE A 156 10.27 -4.75 -3.58
C PHE A 156 9.60 -4.64 -4.95
N THR A 157 10.42 -4.65 -5.98
CA THR A 157 9.98 -4.68 -7.38
C THR A 157 10.68 -5.82 -8.10
N PHE A 158 10.03 -6.33 -9.13
CA PHE A 158 10.66 -7.29 -10.07
C PHE A 158 11.13 -6.53 -11.30
N ASP A 159 12.41 -6.67 -11.61
CA ASP A 159 13.01 -6.13 -12.80
C ASP A 159 13.93 -7.18 -13.43
N ASN A 160 13.69 -7.51 -14.71
CA ASN A 160 14.46 -8.52 -15.46
C ASN A 160 14.64 -9.86 -14.70
N GLY A 161 13.58 -10.30 -13.99
CA GLY A 161 13.60 -11.55 -13.20
C GLY A 161 14.39 -11.48 -11.90
N LYS A 162 14.90 -10.31 -11.51
CA LYS A 162 15.56 -10.07 -10.23
C LYS A 162 14.66 -9.33 -9.27
N ILE A 163 14.74 -9.70 -8.00
CA ILE A 163 14.05 -9.00 -6.91
C ILE A 163 14.94 -7.84 -6.47
N ASN A 164 14.45 -6.62 -6.64
CA ASN A 164 15.09 -5.43 -6.13
C ASN A 164 14.33 -4.97 -4.88
N GLY A 165 14.89 -5.23 -3.70
CA GLY A 165 14.41 -4.69 -2.44
C GLY A 165 14.72 -3.20 -2.38
N ARG A 166 13.73 -2.39 -2.00
CA ARG A 166 13.91 -0.93 -1.98
C ARG A 166 13.99 -0.36 -0.58
N TRP A 167 12.94 -0.51 0.24
CA TRP A 167 12.85 0.22 1.49
C TRP A 167 12.10 -0.57 2.54
N LEU A 168 12.52 -0.40 3.79
CA LEU A 168 11.72 -0.74 4.96
C LEU A 168 10.88 0.48 5.31
N MET A 169 9.60 0.48 4.98
CA MET A 169 8.72 1.60 5.22
C MET A 169 7.96 1.38 6.54
N PRO A 170 8.22 2.19 7.57
CA PRO A 170 7.39 2.15 8.77
C PRO A 170 5.97 2.64 8.45
N TYR A 171 4.98 2.13 9.17
CA TYR A 171 3.61 2.61 9.05
C TYR A 171 2.92 2.73 10.40
N LEU A 172 1.92 3.60 10.43
CA LEU A 172 0.96 3.75 11.52
C LEU A 172 -0.44 3.78 10.92
N GLY A 173 -1.37 3.09 11.56
CA GLY A 173 -2.78 3.07 11.18
C GLY A 173 -3.69 3.31 12.39
N PHE A 174 -4.72 4.11 12.21
CA PHE A 174 -5.72 4.42 13.24
C PHE A 174 -7.11 4.32 12.64
N GLY A 175 -8.05 3.73 13.34
CA GLY A 175 -9.39 3.59 12.78
C GLY A 175 -10.41 2.98 13.72
N ILE A 176 -11.47 2.51 13.10
CA ILE A 176 -12.59 1.86 13.79
C ILE A 176 -12.91 0.53 13.13
N SER A 177 -13.26 -0.45 13.96
CA SER A 177 -13.79 -1.75 13.55
C SER A 177 -15.27 -1.89 13.93
N PHE A 178 -16.02 -2.66 13.16
CA PHE A 178 -17.48 -2.84 13.26
C PHE A 178 -17.91 -4.21 12.73
#